data_8e139632241a049aedd7de41b5ab7442
#
_entry.id   8e139632241a049aedd7de41b5ab7442
#
_cell.length_a   1.000
_cell.length_b   1.000
_cell.length_c   1.000
_cell.angle_alpha   90.00
_cell.angle_beta   90.00
_cell.angle_gamma   90.00
#
_symmetry.space_group_name_H-M   'P 1'
#
loop_
_entity.id
_entity.type
_entity.pdbx_description
1 polymer ?
#
loop_
_entity_poly.entity_id
_entity_poly.type
_entity_poly.pdbx_seq_one_letter_code
_entity_poly.pdbx_strand_id
1 'polypeptide(L)'
;MVGMNIAVYAFSIVAARSLIPREFGALTALLGIILVGNVAALGLQVATARRIAVEPDRTNEIIGATTRLTLLIAASVGSAVALATFALTPLLKLESYWPVVLCGATLVPLTVMGAQSGIAQGTARWRSLTAIYLGNGIGRVIGGSAAIAIHPTVNSAMIGIAIGAWLPVLAGARLLALHSSVHGFVSRRGLVREAILGTHALLAYFVLSNMDSLIARNRFDVHDSGLYASGLILAKAALFFPQFVSVVVFPDLARANSHHARLRAVSLVAGFGMLAVAATAILPKVALILVGGNKYADMTSRLWLFALAGSALAVVHLLVFDALARHAHGIVILLWLAVATVAGCAYGLGVGITGLVVTIAAVSTILATIVWFAPAESRSPS
;
A
#
# COMPACT_ATOMS: atom_id res chain seq x y z
N MET A 1 -6.20 -10.21 6.67
CA MET A 1 -6.14 -9.02 5.80
C MET A 1 -7.31 -8.06 6.05
N VAL A 2 -8.56 -8.50 5.99
CA VAL A 2 -9.75 -7.64 6.18
C VAL A 2 -9.69 -6.84 7.47
N GLY A 3 -9.54 -7.52 8.60
CA GLY A 3 -9.47 -6.85 9.91
C GLY A 3 -8.30 -5.85 10.01
N MET A 4 -7.17 -6.13 9.35
CA MET A 4 -6.05 -5.19 9.25
C MET A 4 -6.47 -3.92 8.48
N ASN A 5 -7.12 -4.07 7.32
CA ASN A 5 -7.54 -2.91 6.51
C ASN A 5 -8.59 -2.07 7.24
N ILE A 6 -9.55 -2.70 7.93
CA ILE A 6 -10.52 -2.01 8.78
C ILE A 6 -9.80 -1.21 9.88
N ALA A 7 -8.82 -1.80 10.54
CA ALA A 7 -8.05 -1.13 11.58
C ALA A 7 -7.25 0.06 11.03
N VAL A 8 -6.56 -0.13 9.89
CA VAL A 8 -5.82 0.97 9.22
C VAL A 8 -6.75 2.11 8.83
N TYR A 9 -7.94 1.80 8.35
CA TYR A 9 -8.95 2.79 8.01
C TYR A 9 -9.50 3.51 9.25
N ALA A 10 -9.80 2.76 10.32
CA ALA A 10 -10.23 3.33 11.60
C ALA A 10 -9.17 4.30 12.16
N PHE A 11 -7.88 3.93 12.11
CA PHE A 11 -6.81 4.84 12.49
C PHE A 11 -6.81 6.12 11.66
N SER A 12 -7.01 6.02 10.33
CA SER A 12 -7.06 7.21 9.46
C SER A 12 -8.19 8.17 9.83
N ILE A 13 -9.37 7.63 10.20
CA ILE A 13 -10.51 8.44 10.69
C ILE A 13 -10.18 9.10 12.04
N VAL A 14 -9.58 8.34 12.97
CA VAL A 14 -9.16 8.90 14.27
C VAL A 14 -8.16 10.02 14.06
N ALA A 15 -7.12 9.81 13.25
CA ALA A 15 -6.12 10.81 12.94
C ALA A 15 -6.73 12.07 12.28
N ALA A 16 -7.62 11.90 11.30
CA ALA A 16 -8.31 13.02 10.65
C ALA A 16 -9.16 13.85 11.63
N ARG A 17 -9.76 13.21 12.63
CA ARG A 17 -10.57 13.89 13.67
C ARG A 17 -9.73 14.58 14.73
N SER A 18 -8.61 13.99 15.11
CA SER A 18 -7.79 14.44 16.23
C SER A 18 -6.73 15.46 15.81
N LEU A 19 -6.16 15.31 14.61
CA LEU A 19 -5.13 16.22 14.09
C LEU A 19 -5.76 17.43 13.39
N ILE A 20 -5.04 18.56 13.39
CA ILE A 20 -5.37 19.68 12.51
C ILE A 20 -5.03 19.31 11.05
N PRO A 21 -5.65 19.94 10.03
CA PRO A 21 -5.43 19.60 8.62
C PRO A 21 -3.94 19.57 8.22
N ARG A 22 -3.15 20.53 8.69
CA ARG A 22 -1.70 20.59 8.45
C ARG A 22 -0.96 19.33 8.89
N GLU A 23 -1.23 18.85 10.12
CA GLU A 23 -0.60 17.65 10.69
C GLU A 23 -1.12 16.38 9.99
N PHE A 24 -2.41 16.33 9.69
CA PHE A 24 -3.01 15.19 9.01
C PHE A 24 -2.50 15.04 7.57
N GLY A 25 -2.31 16.15 6.84
CA GLY A 25 -1.69 16.14 5.51
C GLY A 25 -0.26 15.59 5.54
N ALA A 26 0.54 16.03 6.52
CA ALA A 26 1.90 15.54 6.74
C ALA A 26 1.92 14.03 7.05
N LEU A 27 1.05 13.58 7.97
CA LEU A 27 0.93 12.16 8.32
C LEU A 27 0.54 11.32 7.11
N THR A 28 -0.42 11.77 6.31
CA THR A 28 -0.89 11.04 5.12
C THR A 28 0.23 10.87 4.08
N ALA A 29 1.04 11.89 3.85
CA ALA A 29 2.19 11.81 2.96
C ALA A 29 3.24 10.80 3.47
N LEU A 30 3.56 10.82 4.78
CA LEU A 30 4.48 9.86 5.40
C LEU A 30 3.96 8.42 5.33
N LEU A 31 2.65 8.21 5.54
CA LEU A 31 2.02 6.91 5.35
C LEU A 31 2.12 6.42 3.90
N GLY A 32 2.05 7.32 2.93
CA GLY A 32 2.31 7.02 1.52
C GLY A 32 3.74 6.50 1.30
N ILE A 33 4.75 7.15 1.90
CA ILE A 33 6.16 6.69 1.85
C ILE A 33 6.30 5.30 2.47
N ILE A 34 5.67 5.05 3.64
CA ILE A 34 5.68 3.73 4.28
C ILE A 34 5.07 2.68 3.36
N LEU A 35 3.95 2.97 2.69
CA LEU A 35 3.29 2.03 1.78
C LEU A 35 4.18 1.69 0.58
N VAL A 36 4.84 2.67 -0.01
CA VAL A 36 5.80 2.46 -1.11
C VAL A 36 7.01 1.66 -0.61
N GLY A 37 7.60 2.04 0.52
CA GLY A 37 8.76 1.34 1.11
C GLY A 37 8.45 -0.11 1.50
N ASN A 38 7.21 -0.38 1.93
CA ASN A 38 6.76 -1.72 2.29
C ASN A 38 6.66 -2.70 1.10
N VAL A 39 6.76 -2.23 -0.13
CA VAL A 39 6.75 -3.09 -1.33
C VAL A 39 7.92 -4.07 -1.31
N ALA A 40 9.08 -3.67 -0.77
CA ALA A 40 10.22 -4.58 -0.60
C ALA A 40 9.88 -5.77 0.33
N ALA A 41 9.12 -5.51 1.40
CA ALA A 41 8.63 -6.55 2.30
C ALA A 41 7.61 -7.48 1.62
N LEU A 42 6.72 -6.94 0.78
CA LEU A 42 5.77 -7.73 0.00
C LEU A 42 6.48 -8.64 -1.01
N GLY A 43 7.51 -8.14 -1.70
CA GLY A 43 8.33 -8.94 -2.61
C GLY A 43 9.02 -10.10 -1.89
N LEU A 44 9.59 -9.83 -0.71
CA LEU A 44 10.20 -10.86 0.11
C LEU A 44 9.17 -11.89 0.61
N GLN A 45 7.97 -11.43 1.00
CA GLN A 45 6.86 -12.31 1.39
C GLN A 45 6.49 -13.29 0.28
N VAL A 46 6.24 -12.77 -0.94
CA VAL A 46 5.82 -13.59 -2.08
C VAL A 46 6.91 -14.58 -2.49
N ALA A 47 8.17 -14.12 -2.58
CA ALA A 47 9.29 -14.98 -2.95
C ALA A 47 9.50 -16.11 -1.92
N THR A 48 9.44 -15.78 -0.63
CA THR A 48 9.58 -16.77 0.45
C THR A 48 8.45 -17.80 0.44
N ALA A 49 7.20 -17.33 0.35
CA ALA A 49 6.03 -18.22 0.32
C ALA A 49 6.07 -19.16 -0.87
N ARG A 50 6.40 -18.67 -2.06
CA ARG A 50 6.52 -19.47 -3.28
C ARG A 50 7.61 -20.53 -3.17
N ARG A 51 8.80 -20.17 -2.70
CA ARG A 51 9.92 -21.13 -2.57
C ARG A 51 9.61 -22.25 -1.59
N ILE A 52 9.05 -21.93 -0.42
CA ILE A 52 8.66 -22.95 0.55
C ILE A 52 7.61 -23.90 -0.06
N ALA A 53 6.66 -23.36 -0.83
CA ALA A 53 5.64 -24.19 -1.48
C ALA A 53 6.20 -25.10 -2.58
N VAL A 54 7.25 -24.68 -3.30
CA VAL A 54 7.89 -25.44 -4.40
C VAL A 54 8.94 -26.43 -3.89
N GLU A 55 9.67 -26.07 -2.83
CA GLU A 55 10.77 -26.85 -2.25
C GLU A 55 10.49 -27.15 -0.74
N PRO A 56 9.46 -27.92 -0.39
CA PRO A 56 9.03 -28.12 1.00
C PRO A 56 10.10 -28.83 1.84
N ASP A 57 10.91 -29.71 1.23
CA ASP A 57 11.99 -30.43 1.93
C ASP A 57 13.13 -29.49 2.38
N ARG A 58 13.26 -28.33 1.76
CA ARG A 58 14.28 -27.32 2.05
C ARG A 58 13.76 -26.15 2.85
N THR A 59 12.59 -26.28 3.47
CA THR A 59 11.93 -25.17 4.21
C THR A 59 12.85 -24.51 5.22
N ASN A 60 13.63 -25.29 5.98
CA ASN A 60 14.54 -24.76 7.02
C ASN A 60 15.68 -23.92 6.43
N GLU A 61 16.25 -24.34 5.32
CA GLU A 61 17.29 -23.58 4.61
C GLU A 61 16.74 -22.27 4.05
N ILE A 62 15.52 -22.32 3.47
CA ILE A 62 14.84 -21.16 2.92
C ILE A 62 14.55 -20.16 4.03
N ILE A 63 14.06 -20.59 5.20
CA ILE A 63 13.81 -19.72 6.36
C ILE A 63 15.12 -19.05 6.82
N GLY A 64 16.22 -19.80 6.94
CA GLY A 64 17.51 -19.24 7.31
C GLY A 64 18.03 -18.18 6.31
N ALA A 65 17.91 -18.46 5.01
CA ALA A 65 18.29 -17.52 3.95
C ALA A 65 17.39 -16.27 3.96
N THR A 66 16.08 -16.45 4.14
CA THR A 66 15.10 -15.37 4.24
C THR A 66 15.39 -14.46 5.42
N THR A 67 15.68 -15.02 6.61
CA THR A 67 15.96 -14.23 7.81
C THR A 67 17.17 -13.30 7.61
N ARG A 68 18.26 -13.83 7.03
CA ARG A 68 19.47 -13.02 6.74
C ARG A 68 19.17 -11.93 5.70
N LEU A 69 18.42 -12.27 4.65
CA LEU A 69 18.04 -11.30 3.62
C LEU A 69 17.10 -10.23 4.18
N THR A 70 16.20 -10.60 5.09
CA THR A 70 15.30 -9.68 5.78
C THR A 70 16.06 -8.58 6.53
N LEU A 71 17.08 -8.94 7.27
CA LEU A 71 17.88 -7.96 8.02
C LEU A 71 18.60 -6.98 7.09
N LEU A 72 19.14 -7.48 5.97
CA LEU A 72 19.78 -6.63 4.97
C LEU A 72 18.77 -5.67 4.30
N ILE A 73 17.61 -6.16 3.86
CA ILE A 73 16.58 -5.34 3.23
C ILE A 73 16.02 -4.33 4.25
N ALA A 74 15.73 -4.75 5.48
CA ALA A 74 15.22 -3.88 6.53
C ALA A 74 16.19 -2.74 6.84
N ALA A 75 17.48 -3.07 7.01
CA ALA A 75 18.52 -2.07 7.20
C ALA A 75 18.64 -1.13 5.99
N SER A 76 18.69 -1.68 4.77
CA SER A 76 18.83 -0.88 3.54
C SER A 76 17.66 0.07 3.33
N VAL A 77 16.41 -0.42 3.42
CA VAL A 77 15.20 0.39 3.18
C VAL A 77 15.03 1.40 4.30
N GLY A 78 15.18 0.99 5.56
CA GLY A 78 15.08 1.89 6.72
C GLY A 78 16.14 2.99 6.67
N SER A 79 17.40 2.64 6.38
CA SER A 79 18.49 3.62 6.25
C SER A 79 18.31 4.53 5.04
N ALA A 80 17.86 4.01 3.90
CA ALA A 80 17.62 4.83 2.71
C ALA A 80 16.56 5.93 2.99
N VAL A 81 15.46 5.59 3.67
CA VAL A 81 14.44 6.57 4.05
C VAL A 81 14.96 7.52 5.14
N ALA A 82 15.73 7.01 6.11
CA ALA A 82 16.33 7.86 7.15
C ALA A 82 17.35 8.85 6.53
N LEU A 83 18.16 8.43 5.58
CA LEU A 83 19.10 9.30 4.87
C LEU A 83 18.39 10.31 3.95
N ALA A 84 17.25 9.91 3.38
CA ALA A 84 16.41 10.82 2.57
C ALA A 84 15.75 11.92 3.40
N THR A 85 15.89 11.91 4.73
CA THR A 85 15.32 12.92 5.64
C THR A 85 15.66 14.34 5.23
N PHE A 86 16.91 14.61 4.83
CA PHE A 86 17.34 15.95 4.42
C PHE A 86 16.61 16.45 3.16
N ALA A 87 16.21 15.57 2.26
CA ALA A 87 15.44 15.90 1.07
C ALA A 87 13.92 15.90 1.34
N LEU A 88 13.43 14.90 2.07
CA LEU A 88 11.99 14.71 2.29
C LEU A 88 11.41 15.74 3.26
N THR A 89 12.16 16.19 4.27
CA THR A 89 11.66 17.17 5.25
C THR A 89 11.26 18.48 4.59
N PRO A 90 12.11 19.16 3.79
CA PRO A 90 11.71 20.37 3.10
C PRO A 90 10.67 20.09 1.99
N LEU A 91 10.78 18.96 1.27
CA LEU A 91 9.83 18.56 0.23
C LEU A 91 8.40 18.44 0.78
N LEU A 92 8.25 17.86 1.97
CA LEU A 92 6.97 17.65 2.65
C LEU A 92 6.60 18.80 3.60
N LYS A 93 7.36 19.88 3.61
CA LYS A 93 7.14 21.06 4.47
C LYS A 93 6.93 20.67 5.94
N LEU A 94 7.82 19.79 6.44
CA LEU A 94 7.82 19.36 7.84
C LEU A 94 8.66 20.30 8.69
N GLU A 95 8.25 20.50 9.94
CA GLU A 95 8.98 21.35 10.90
C GLU A 95 10.17 20.62 11.54
N SER A 96 10.19 19.29 11.46
CA SER A 96 11.18 18.45 12.13
C SER A 96 11.60 17.29 11.23
N TYR A 97 12.82 16.82 11.41
CA TYR A 97 13.37 15.63 10.73
C TYR A 97 12.82 14.32 11.28
N TRP A 98 12.36 14.31 12.53
CA TRP A 98 11.95 13.12 13.26
C TRP A 98 10.86 12.29 12.56
N PRO A 99 9.78 12.87 11.99
CA PRO A 99 8.75 12.07 11.32
C PRO A 99 9.28 11.20 10.18
N VAL A 100 10.26 11.70 9.41
CA VAL A 100 10.87 10.94 8.31
C VAL A 100 11.82 9.86 8.85
N VAL A 101 12.59 10.16 9.90
CA VAL A 101 13.43 9.15 10.57
C VAL A 101 12.56 8.02 11.13
N LEU A 102 11.45 8.34 11.79
CA LEU A 102 10.49 7.37 12.30
C LEU A 102 9.80 6.57 11.19
N CYS A 103 9.59 7.20 10.02
CA CYS A 103 9.11 6.50 8.83
C CYS A 103 10.10 5.39 8.42
N GLY A 104 11.39 5.70 8.33
CA GLY A 104 12.45 4.71 8.09
C GLY A 104 12.49 3.63 9.18
N ALA A 105 12.41 4.01 10.45
CA ALA A 105 12.38 3.08 11.58
C ALA A 105 11.15 2.14 11.53
N THR A 106 10.00 2.63 11.06
CA THR A 106 8.78 1.81 10.90
C THR A 106 8.93 0.75 9.81
N LEU A 107 9.70 1.03 8.75
CA LEU A 107 9.92 0.08 7.65
C LEU A 107 10.73 -1.14 8.08
N VAL A 108 11.55 -1.02 9.14
CA VAL A 108 12.33 -2.16 9.68
C VAL A 108 11.41 -3.29 10.17
N PRO A 109 10.54 -3.09 11.16
CA PRO A 109 9.62 -4.13 11.62
C PRO A 109 8.63 -4.58 10.54
N LEU A 110 8.20 -3.69 9.62
CA LEU A 110 7.33 -4.08 8.51
C LEU A 110 8.03 -5.04 7.54
N THR A 111 9.33 -4.87 7.30
CA THR A 111 10.11 -5.80 6.47
C THR A 111 10.25 -7.16 7.15
N VAL A 112 10.48 -7.19 8.47
CA VAL A 112 10.49 -8.44 9.26
C VAL A 112 9.12 -9.12 9.21
N MET A 113 8.04 -8.36 9.38
CA MET A 113 6.66 -8.85 9.24
C MET A 113 6.42 -9.49 7.87
N GLY A 114 6.95 -8.89 6.77
CA GLY A 114 6.85 -9.45 5.42
C GLY A 114 7.47 -10.85 5.32
N ALA A 115 8.68 -11.03 5.85
CA ALA A 115 9.35 -12.34 5.89
C ALA A 115 8.55 -13.37 6.71
N GLN A 116 8.11 -13.00 7.91
CA GLN A 116 7.29 -13.86 8.77
C GLN A 116 5.98 -14.27 8.08
N SER A 117 5.33 -13.32 7.40
CA SER A 117 4.10 -13.58 6.63
C SER A 117 4.36 -14.54 5.47
N GLY A 118 5.48 -14.40 4.77
CA GLY A 118 5.90 -15.31 3.70
C GLY A 118 6.14 -16.74 4.22
N ILE A 119 6.82 -16.89 5.35
CA ILE A 119 7.04 -18.18 6.00
C ILE A 119 5.71 -18.79 6.44
N ALA A 120 4.85 -18.01 7.11
CA ALA A 120 3.55 -18.49 7.57
C ALA A 120 2.66 -18.94 6.39
N GLN A 121 2.69 -18.21 5.30
CA GLN A 121 1.94 -18.51 4.08
C GLN A 121 2.48 -19.77 3.38
N GLY A 122 3.80 -19.85 3.19
CA GLY A 122 4.45 -21.01 2.53
C GLY A 122 4.31 -22.30 3.32
N THR A 123 4.30 -22.22 4.66
CA THR A 123 4.09 -23.37 5.56
C THR A 123 2.61 -23.61 5.91
N ALA A 124 1.67 -22.92 5.27
CA ALA A 124 0.22 -23.00 5.52
C ALA A 124 -0.19 -22.75 6.99
N ARG A 125 0.59 -21.97 7.75
CA ARG A 125 0.31 -21.59 9.14
C ARG A 125 -0.65 -20.39 9.20
N TRP A 126 -1.87 -20.59 8.78
CA TRP A 126 -2.89 -19.53 8.63
C TRP A 126 -3.19 -18.77 9.92
N ARG A 127 -3.16 -19.46 11.08
CA ARG A 127 -3.35 -18.80 12.40
C ARG A 127 -2.25 -17.79 12.69
N SER A 128 -0.99 -18.14 12.43
CA SER A 128 0.14 -17.22 12.59
C SER A 128 0.04 -16.04 11.62
N LEU A 129 -0.30 -16.30 10.37
CA LEU A 129 -0.51 -15.26 9.36
C LEU A 129 -1.62 -14.29 9.78
N THR A 130 -2.74 -14.81 10.30
CA THR A 130 -3.85 -14.00 10.82
C THR A 130 -3.40 -13.15 12.01
N ALA A 131 -2.66 -13.72 12.95
CA ALA A 131 -2.14 -12.99 14.12
C ALA A 131 -1.19 -11.86 13.70
N ILE A 132 -0.31 -12.09 12.73
CA ILE A 132 0.61 -11.07 12.18
C ILE A 132 -0.19 -9.92 11.57
N TYR A 133 -1.16 -10.19 10.70
CA TYR A 133 -1.96 -9.14 10.06
C TYR A 133 -2.84 -8.38 11.05
N LEU A 134 -3.47 -9.06 12.00
CA LEU A 134 -4.24 -8.40 13.07
C LEU A 134 -3.32 -7.57 13.96
N GLY A 135 -2.14 -8.10 14.31
CA GLY A 135 -1.13 -7.37 15.09
C GLY A 135 -0.71 -6.07 14.40
N ASN A 136 -0.53 -6.07 13.08
CA ASN A 136 -0.20 -4.85 12.32
C ASN A 136 -1.33 -3.81 12.38
N GLY A 137 -2.58 -4.24 12.19
CA GLY A 137 -3.74 -3.33 12.28
C GLY A 137 -3.93 -2.78 13.69
N ILE A 138 -3.94 -3.66 14.70
CA ILE A 138 -4.13 -3.32 16.11
C ILE A 138 -2.98 -2.41 16.59
N GLY A 139 -1.73 -2.76 16.26
CA GLY A 139 -0.55 -1.98 16.63
C GLY A 139 -0.63 -0.54 16.11
N ARG A 140 -1.06 -0.37 14.86
CA ARG A 140 -1.26 0.96 14.27
C ARG A 140 -2.37 1.74 14.96
N VAL A 141 -3.53 1.11 15.19
CA VAL A 141 -4.68 1.78 15.84
C VAL A 141 -4.32 2.15 17.27
N ILE A 142 -3.88 1.21 18.07
CA ILE A 142 -3.59 1.46 19.49
C ILE A 142 -2.40 2.41 19.62
N GLY A 143 -1.25 2.09 19.02
CA GLY A 143 -0.05 2.88 19.14
C GLY A 143 -0.23 4.30 18.58
N GLY A 144 -0.74 4.40 17.34
CA GLY A 144 -0.94 5.70 16.70
C GLY A 144 -2.00 6.55 17.40
N SER A 145 -3.16 5.97 17.76
CA SER A 145 -4.24 6.73 18.42
C SER A 145 -3.89 7.14 19.83
N ALA A 146 -3.22 6.27 20.61
CA ALA A 146 -2.78 6.61 21.96
C ALA A 146 -1.75 7.76 21.94
N ALA A 147 -0.80 7.72 21.02
CA ALA A 147 0.19 8.77 20.88
C ALA A 147 -0.44 10.13 20.46
N ILE A 148 -1.39 10.12 19.53
CA ILE A 148 -2.15 11.31 19.11
C ILE A 148 -2.99 11.85 20.28
N ALA A 149 -3.57 10.99 21.11
CA ALA A 149 -4.37 11.40 22.26
C ALA A 149 -3.55 12.12 23.31
N ILE A 150 -2.27 11.81 23.45
CA ILE A 150 -1.34 12.49 24.39
C ILE A 150 -0.89 13.84 23.79
N HIS A 151 -0.41 13.83 22.54
CA HIS A 151 0.00 15.03 21.81
C HIS A 151 -0.47 14.93 20.35
N PRO A 152 -1.43 15.76 19.89
CA PRO A 152 -2.00 15.68 18.55
C PRO A 152 -1.08 16.29 17.48
N THR A 153 0.08 15.65 17.24
CA THR A 153 1.08 16.03 16.25
C THR A 153 1.48 14.86 15.36
N VAL A 154 2.03 15.15 14.19
CA VAL A 154 2.57 14.14 13.29
C VAL A 154 3.73 13.36 13.92
N ASN A 155 4.55 14.04 14.74
CA ASN A 155 5.65 13.39 15.47
C ASN A 155 5.12 12.29 16.40
N SER A 156 4.13 12.61 17.23
CA SER A 156 3.52 11.63 18.15
C SER A 156 2.85 10.49 17.40
N ALA A 157 2.10 10.81 16.34
CA ALA A 157 1.50 9.78 15.50
C ALA A 157 2.54 8.80 14.96
N MET A 158 3.66 9.30 14.42
CA MET A 158 4.73 8.49 13.87
C MET A 158 5.46 7.66 14.93
N ILE A 159 5.67 8.21 16.15
CA ILE A 159 6.21 7.44 17.29
C ILE A 159 5.29 6.25 17.61
N GLY A 160 3.99 6.51 17.75
CA GLY A 160 3.01 5.47 18.05
C GLY A 160 2.92 4.40 16.97
N ILE A 161 2.98 4.80 15.69
CA ILE A 161 3.00 3.87 14.55
C ILE A 161 4.29 3.03 14.55
N ALA A 162 5.45 3.65 14.80
CA ALA A 162 6.74 2.95 14.81
C ALA A 162 6.81 1.90 15.94
N ILE A 163 6.30 2.24 17.12
CA ILE A 163 6.20 1.30 18.25
C ILE A 163 5.18 0.19 17.91
N GLY A 164 3.99 0.58 17.42
CA GLY A 164 2.92 -0.37 17.07
C GLY A 164 3.31 -1.36 15.96
N ALA A 165 4.22 -0.98 15.07
CA ALA A 165 4.74 -1.83 14.00
C ALA A 165 5.55 -3.04 14.50
N TRP A 166 5.96 -3.07 15.77
CA TRP A 166 6.62 -4.24 16.39
C TRP A 166 5.62 -5.31 16.83
N LEU A 167 4.36 -4.97 17.03
CA LEU A 167 3.34 -5.95 17.47
C LEU A 167 3.18 -7.14 16.50
N PRO A 168 3.09 -6.98 15.16
CA PRO A 168 3.08 -8.10 14.25
C PRO A 168 4.38 -8.92 14.28
N VAL A 169 5.54 -8.28 14.50
CA VAL A 169 6.83 -8.98 14.63
C VAL A 169 6.84 -9.90 15.84
N LEU A 170 6.32 -9.44 16.98
CA LEU A 170 6.16 -10.25 18.19
C LEU A 170 5.19 -11.42 17.96
N ALA A 171 4.08 -11.17 17.27
CA ALA A 171 3.10 -12.21 16.92
C ALA A 171 3.70 -13.33 16.03
N GLY A 172 4.65 -12.96 15.15
CA GLY A 172 5.35 -13.88 14.26
C GLY A 172 6.71 -14.39 14.76
N ALA A 173 7.16 -13.98 15.95
CA ALA A 173 8.54 -14.24 16.40
C ALA A 173 8.95 -15.72 16.36
N ARG A 174 8.04 -16.62 16.73
CA ARG A 174 8.29 -18.08 16.70
C ARG A 174 8.61 -18.64 15.30
N LEU A 175 8.17 -17.97 14.23
CA LEU A 175 8.41 -18.42 12.86
C LEU A 175 9.88 -18.26 12.44
N LEU A 176 10.57 -17.24 12.94
CA LEU A 176 11.99 -17.02 12.69
C LEU A 176 12.90 -17.79 13.66
N ALA A 177 12.44 -17.99 14.91
CA ALA A 177 13.22 -18.63 15.95
C ALA A 177 13.45 -20.13 15.73
N LEU A 178 12.54 -20.80 15.02
CA LEU A 178 12.55 -22.27 14.88
C LEU A 178 13.73 -22.83 14.08
N HIS A 179 14.52 -22.02 13.35
CA HIS A 179 15.41 -22.54 12.30
C HIS A 179 16.72 -21.76 12.08
N SER A 180 17.23 -21.06 13.10
CA SER A 180 18.45 -20.24 12.97
C SER A 180 19.76 -21.05 12.87
N SER A 181 19.73 -22.38 12.96
CA SER A 181 20.92 -23.24 13.06
C SER A 181 21.31 -23.98 11.77
N VAL A 182 20.57 -23.88 10.68
CA VAL A 182 20.88 -24.61 9.44
C VAL A 182 21.70 -23.77 8.47
N HIS A 183 22.97 -24.19 8.24
CA HIS A 183 23.89 -23.62 7.25
C HIS A 183 23.65 -24.28 5.88
N GLY A 184 22.55 -23.97 5.22
CA GLY A 184 22.25 -24.45 3.87
C GLY A 184 22.58 -23.42 2.79
N PHE A 185 23.08 -23.87 1.61
CA PHE A 185 23.37 -23.04 0.44
C PHE A 185 22.12 -22.79 -0.42
N VAL A 186 21.09 -22.13 0.11
CA VAL A 186 20.08 -21.58 -0.80
C VAL A 186 20.67 -20.33 -1.44
N SER A 187 20.70 -20.29 -2.76
CA SER A 187 21.22 -19.15 -3.52
C SER A 187 20.48 -17.87 -3.18
N ARG A 188 21.13 -16.98 -2.40
CA ARG A 188 20.60 -15.63 -2.08
C ARG A 188 20.26 -14.86 -3.37
N ARG A 189 21.09 -15.02 -4.43
CA ARG A 189 20.88 -14.34 -5.72
C ARG A 189 19.55 -14.72 -6.36
N GLY A 190 19.14 -16.00 -6.27
CA GLY A 190 17.84 -16.44 -6.77
C GLY A 190 16.67 -15.81 -6.03
N LEU A 191 16.70 -15.77 -4.68
CA LEU A 191 15.67 -15.11 -3.86
C LEU A 191 15.56 -13.61 -4.15
N VAL A 192 16.70 -12.93 -4.23
CA VAL A 192 16.73 -11.49 -4.54
C VAL A 192 16.18 -11.22 -5.94
N ARG A 193 16.57 -12.01 -6.95
CA ARG A 193 16.07 -11.86 -8.31
C ARG A 193 14.57 -12.05 -8.40
N GLU A 194 14.02 -13.08 -7.76
CA GLU A 194 12.58 -13.32 -7.73
C GLU A 194 11.83 -12.21 -6.99
N ALA A 195 12.35 -11.76 -5.83
CA ALA A 195 11.81 -10.65 -5.09
C ALA A 195 11.77 -9.36 -5.94
N ILE A 196 12.86 -9.03 -6.63
CA ILE A 196 12.96 -7.82 -7.46
C ILE A 196 12.00 -7.88 -8.65
N LEU A 197 12.00 -8.98 -9.41
CA LEU A 197 11.18 -9.09 -10.63
C LEU A 197 9.68 -9.02 -10.34
N GLY A 198 9.21 -9.72 -9.30
CA GLY A 198 7.80 -9.66 -8.88
C GLY A 198 7.41 -8.33 -8.22
N THR A 199 8.39 -7.60 -7.69
CA THR A 199 8.16 -6.37 -6.93
C THR A 199 8.04 -5.13 -7.81
N HIS A 200 8.61 -5.13 -9.01
CA HIS A 200 8.71 -3.92 -9.85
C HIS A 200 7.34 -3.36 -10.27
N ALA A 201 6.45 -4.23 -10.71
CA ALA A 201 5.08 -3.81 -11.07
C ALA A 201 4.29 -3.34 -9.85
N LEU A 202 4.44 -4.03 -8.71
CA LEU A 202 3.85 -3.60 -7.44
C LEU A 202 4.41 -2.27 -6.98
N LEU A 203 5.72 -2.05 -7.10
CA LEU A 203 6.35 -0.77 -6.76
C LEU A 203 5.76 0.37 -7.59
N ALA A 204 5.71 0.22 -8.91
CA ALA A 204 5.14 1.23 -9.80
C ALA A 204 3.67 1.52 -9.46
N TYR A 205 2.88 0.47 -9.17
CA TYR A 205 1.49 0.62 -8.73
C TYR A 205 1.38 1.33 -7.37
N PHE A 206 2.18 0.95 -6.37
CA PHE A 206 2.14 1.61 -5.06
C PHE A 206 2.64 3.06 -5.12
N VAL A 207 3.61 3.36 -5.99
CA VAL A 207 4.00 4.76 -6.30
C VAL A 207 2.80 5.49 -6.90
N LEU A 208 2.18 4.97 -7.96
CA LEU A 208 1.01 5.60 -8.61
C LEU A 208 -0.12 5.86 -7.62
N SER A 209 -0.43 4.91 -6.75
CA SER A 209 -1.56 5.00 -5.81
C SER A 209 -1.29 5.83 -4.54
N ASN A 210 -0.06 6.34 -4.36
CA ASN A 210 0.31 7.13 -3.17
C ASN A 210 1.05 8.43 -3.49
N MET A 211 1.50 8.64 -4.74
CA MET A 211 2.24 9.85 -5.12
C MET A 211 1.41 11.14 -5.00
N ASP A 212 0.11 11.04 -5.12
CA ASP A 212 -0.81 12.16 -5.02
C ASP A 212 -0.77 12.82 -3.64
N SER A 213 -0.63 12.05 -2.56
CA SER A 213 -0.46 12.58 -1.21
C SER A 213 0.87 13.34 -1.04
N LEU A 214 1.93 12.86 -1.69
CA LEU A 214 3.24 13.51 -1.70
C LEU A 214 3.21 14.79 -2.54
N ILE A 215 2.60 14.74 -3.73
CA ILE A 215 2.42 15.89 -4.61
C ILE A 215 1.56 16.95 -3.91
N ALA A 216 0.43 16.56 -3.33
CA ALA A 216 -0.45 17.49 -2.63
C ALA A 216 0.30 18.19 -1.46
N ARG A 217 1.08 17.43 -0.69
CA ARG A 217 1.87 17.99 0.40
C ARG A 217 2.98 18.93 -0.07
N ASN A 218 3.59 18.64 -1.20
CA ASN A 218 4.64 19.47 -1.79
C ASN A 218 4.08 20.74 -2.44
N ARG A 219 3.02 20.59 -3.27
CA ARG A 219 2.53 21.66 -4.15
C ARG A 219 1.54 22.61 -3.47
N PHE A 220 0.61 22.07 -2.69
CA PHE A 220 -0.41 22.89 -2.04
C PHE A 220 0.15 23.53 -0.76
N ASP A 221 -0.58 24.53 -0.24
CA ASP A 221 -0.29 24.98 1.10
C ASP A 221 -0.58 23.87 2.14
N VAL A 222 -0.15 24.08 3.36
CA VAL A 222 -0.24 23.05 4.42
C VAL A 222 -1.67 22.76 4.84
N HIS A 223 -2.60 23.71 4.70
CA HIS A 223 -4.02 23.52 4.96
C HIS A 223 -4.68 22.72 3.86
N ASP A 224 -4.50 23.12 2.60
CA ASP A 224 -5.06 22.46 1.41
C ASP A 224 -4.53 21.03 1.25
N SER A 225 -3.28 20.78 1.62
CA SER A 225 -2.74 19.42 1.66
C SER A 225 -3.47 18.54 2.68
N GLY A 226 -3.92 19.11 3.79
CA GLY A 226 -4.76 18.45 4.77
C GLY A 226 -6.18 18.19 4.26
N LEU A 227 -6.76 19.15 3.54
CA LEU A 227 -8.04 18.96 2.86
C LEU A 227 -7.96 17.81 1.84
N TYR A 228 -6.92 17.78 1.00
CA TYR A 228 -6.68 16.68 0.08
C TYR A 228 -6.55 15.34 0.79
N ALA A 229 -5.78 15.29 1.87
CA ALA A 229 -5.58 14.09 2.68
C ALA A 229 -6.89 13.54 3.24
N SER A 230 -7.86 14.40 3.62
CA SER A 230 -9.17 13.95 4.08
C SER A 230 -9.93 13.19 2.99
N GLY A 231 -9.90 13.68 1.75
CA GLY A 231 -10.49 13.00 0.60
C GLY A 231 -9.85 11.64 0.33
N LEU A 232 -8.53 11.50 0.57
CA LEU A 232 -7.83 10.22 0.40
C LEU A 232 -8.35 9.11 1.31
N ILE A 233 -9.01 9.43 2.42
CA ILE A 233 -9.68 8.41 3.25
C ILE A 233 -10.73 7.66 2.40
N LEU A 234 -11.55 8.38 1.61
CA LEU A 234 -12.54 7.76 0.74
C LEU A 234 -11.90 7.06 -0.46
N ALA A 235 -10.86 7.66 -1.06
CA ALA A 235 -10.13 7.02 -2.14
C ALA A 235 -9.54 5.66 -1.69
N LYS A 236 -8.91 5.61 -0.51
CA LYS A 236 -8.37 4.36 0.05
C LYS A 236 -9.46 3.38 0.44
N ALA A 237 -10.61 3.84 0.96
CA ALA A 237 -11.76 2.97 1.21
C ALA A 237 -12.27 2.32 -0.07
N ALA A 238 -12.48 3.10 -1.13
CA ALA A 238 -12.90 2.61 -2.43
C ALA A 238 -11.86 1.67 -3.08
N LEU A 239 -10.56 1.92 -2.85
CA LEU A 239 -9.47 1.09 -3.32
C LEU A 239 -9.41 -0.28 -2.61
N PHE A 240 -9.55 -0.30 -1.28
CA PHE A 240 -9.33 -1.51 -0.49
C PHE A 240 -10.56 -2.39 -0.35
N PHE A 241 -11.76 -1.83 -0.44
CA PHE A 241 -13.00 -2.60 -0.34
C PHE A 241 -13.10 -3.71 -1.41
N PRO A 242 -12.80 -3.45 -2.70
CA PRO A 242 -12.82 -4.47 -3.74
C PRO A 242 -11.70 -5.53 -3.64
N GLN A 243 -10.67 -5.33 -2.80
CA GLN A 243 -9.63 -6.36 -2.60
C GLN A 243 -10.20 -7.67 -2.05
N PHE A 244 -11.35 -7.63 -1.36
CA PHE A 244 -12.08 -8.84 -0.98
C PHE A 244 -12.50 -9.66 -2.18
N VAL A 245 -13.02 -8.98 -3.19
CA VAL A 245 -13.45 -9.64 -4.44
C VAL A 245 -12.27 -10.33 -5.08
N SER A 246 -11.12 -9.66 -5.11
CA SER A 246 -9.88 -10.24 -5.68
C SER A 246 -9.47 -11.53 -4.95
N VAL A 247 -9.54 -11.57 -3.62
CA VAL A 247 -9.18 -12.77 -2.84
C VAL A 247 -10.15 -13.93 -3.08
N VAL A 248 -11.46 -13.64 -3.22
CA VAL A 248 -12.48 -14.67 -3.43
C VAL A 248 -12.48 -15.18 -4.88
N VAL A 249 -12.28 -14.31 -5.85
CA VAL A 249 -12.35 -14.61 -7.28
C VAL A 249 -11.00 -15.08 -7.85
N PHE A 250 -9.88 -14.77 -7.19
CA PHE A 250 -8.54 -15.12 -7.66
C PHE A 250 -8.32 -16.62 -7.94
N PRO A 251 -8.83 -17.57 -7.12
CA PRO A 251 -8.72 -18.99 -7.44
C PRO A 251 -9.40 -19.38 -8.76
N ASP A 252 -10.53 -18.74 -9.05
CA ASP A 252 -11.29 -19.01 -10.28
C ASP A 252 -10.62 -18.35 -11.50
N LEU A 253 -10.03 -17.16 -11.33
CA LEU A 253 -9.21 -16.50 -12.34
C LEU A 253 -7.98 -17.35 -12.71
N ALA A 254 -7.31 -17.92 -11.70
CA ALA A 254 -6.13 -18.76 -11.91
C ALA A 254 -6.44 -20.10 -12.59
N ARG A 255 -7.62 -20.68 -12.33
CA ARG A 255 -8.04 -21.97 -12.88
C ARG A 255 -8.63 -21.87 -14.28
N ALA A 256 -9.40 -20.81 -14.53
CA ALA A 256 -10.23 -20.76 -15.74
C ALA A 256 -9.52 -20.22 -16.97
N ASN A 257 -8.42 -19.43 -16.82
CA ASN A 257 -7.75 -18.67 -17.89
C ASN A 257 -8.75 -18.05 -18.90
N SER A 258 -10.00 -17.75 -18.43
CA SER A 258 -11.13 -17.40 -19.25
C SER A 258 -11.40 -15.91 -19.19
N HIS A 259 -11.66 -15.33 -20.36
CA HIS A 259 -12.10 -13.94 -20.50
C HIS A 259 -13.33 -13.64 -19.61
N HIS A 260 -14.24 -14.60 -19.46
CA HIS A 260 -15.44 -14.44 -18.62
C HIS A 260 -15.13 -14.27 -17.12
N ALA A 261 -14.15 -15.00 -16.57
CA ALA A 261 -13.75 -14.84 -15.17
C ALA A 261 -13.13 -13.46 -14.93
N ARG A 262 -12.27 -13.00 -15.86
CA ARG A 262 -11.68 -11.65 -15.84
C ARG A 262 -12.76 -10.57 -15.91
N LEU A 263 -13.72 -10.71 -16.83
CA LEU A 263 -14.83 -9.77 -16.98
C LEU A 263 -15.67 -9.69 -15.70
N ARG A 264 -16.03 -10.83 -15.10
CA ARG A 264 -16.78 -10.87 -13.82
C ARG A 264 -16.02 -10.16 -12.71
N ALA A 265 -14.72 -10.41 -12.56
CA ALA A 265 -13.91 -9.78 -11.52
C ALA A 265 -13.86 -8.26 -11.68
N VAL A 266 -13.59 -7.78 -12.90
CA VAL A 266 -13.54 -6.33 -13.19
C VAL A 266 -14.92 -5.69 -13.01
N SER A 267 -15.99 -6.33 -13.47
CA SER A 267 -17.37 -5.84 -13.31
C SER A 267 -17.77 -5.73 -11.84
N LEU A 268 -17.39 -6.70 -11.00
CA LEU A 268 -17.65 -6.63 -9.56
C LEU A 268 -16.88 -5.49 -8.89
N VAL A 269 -15.58 -5.36 -9.18
CA VAL A 269 -14.75 -4.28 -8.62
C VAL A 269 -15.27 -2.91 -9.07
N ALA A 270 -15.56 -2.75 -10.37
CA ALA A 270 -16.13 -1.52 -10.93
C ALA A 270 -17.52 -1.22 -10.36
N GLY A 271 -18.38 -2.23 -10.20
CA GLY A 271 -19.72 -2.09 -9.61
C GLY A 271 -19.68 -1.61 -8.17
N PHE A 272 -18.84 -2.22 -7.32
CA PHE A 272 -18.62 -1.74 -5.95
C PHE A 272 -18.02 -0.34 -5.91
N GLY A 273 -17.09 -0.04 -6.82
CA GLY A 273 -16.51 1.29 -6.97
C GLY A 273 -17.58 2.33 -7.33
N MET A 274 -18.42 2.04 -8.31
CA MET A 274 -19.52 2.94 -8.70
C MET A 274 -20.55 3.11 -7.59
N LEU A 275 -20.84 2.07 -6.82
CA LEU A 275 -21.68 2.17 -5.62
C LEU A 275 -21.06 3.13 -4.58
N ALA A 276 -19.76 3.05 -4.34
CA ALA A 276 -19.06 3.95 -3.43
C ALA A 276 -19.10 5.41 -3.94
N VAL A 277 -18.92 5.63 -5.25
CA VAL A 277 -19.06 6.95 -5.88
C VAL A 277 -20.49 7.49 -5.74
N ALA A 278 -21.49 6.69 -6.06
CA ALA A 278 -22.89 7.07 -5.93
C ALA A 278 -23.26 7.37 -4.46
N ALA A 279 -22.83 6.53 -3.52
CA ALA A 279 -23.07 6.75 -2.10
C ALA A 279 -22.45 8.07 -1.61
N THR A 280 -21.22 8.38 -2.01
CA THR A 280 -20.55 9.63 -1.63
C THR A 280 -21.16 10.87 -2.31
N ALA A 281 -21.67 10.73 -3.54
CA ALA A 281 -22.33 11.82 -4.26
C ALA A 281 -23.74 12.11 -3.69
N ILE A 282 -24.51 11.08 -3.33
CA ILE A 282 -25.88 11.20 -2.81
C ILE A 282 -25.88 11.56 -1.32
N LEU A 283 -24.90 11.06 -0.55
CA LEU A 283 -24.80 11.25 0.89
C LEU A 283 -23.52 12.03 1.29
N PRO A 284 -23.30 13.25 0.76
CA PRO A 284 -22.04 13.98 0.99
C PRO A 284 -21.81 14.34 2.46
N LYS A 285 -22.88 14.56 3.23
CA LYS A 285 -22.77 14.81 4.68
C LYS A 285 -22.26 13.58 5.45
N VAL A 286 -22.70 12.37 5.07
CA VAL A 286 -22.21 11.12 5.67
C VAL A 286 -20.75 10.91 5.31
N ALA A 287 -20.41 11.13 4.03
CA ALA A 287 -19.03 11.08 3.58
C ALA A 287 -18.13 12.06 4.37
N LEU A 288 -18.60 13.30 4.60
CA LEU A 288 -17.89 14.30 5.41
C LEU A 288 -17.65 13.82 6.85
N ILE A 289 -18.63 13.20 7.48
CA ILE A 289 -18.47 12.62 8.83
C ILE A 289 -17.38 11.54 8.86
N LEU A 290 -17.31 10.72 7.81
CA LEU A 290 -16.31 9.65 7.69
C LEU A 290 -14.88 10.18 7.49
N VAL A 291 -14.71 11.31 6.81
CA VAL A 291 -13.38 11.87 6.52
C VAL A 291 -12.84 12.83 7.58
N GLY A 292 -13.57 13.05 8.68
CA GLY A 292 -13.09 13.86 9.79
C GLY A 292 -14.01 14.99 10.24
N GLY A 293 -15.18 15.17 9.60
CA GLY A 293 -16.23 16.11 10.01
C GLY A 293 -16.01 17.54 9.53
N ASN A 294 -16.63 18.51 10.22
CA ASN A 294 -16.82 19.89 9.76
C ASN A 294 -15.54 20.65 9.40
N LYS A 295 -14.38 20.29 9.98
CA LYS A 295 -13.09 20.94 9.63
C LYS A 295 -12.68 20.70 8.15
N TYR A 296 -13.33 19.77 7.45
CA TYR A 296 -13.11 19.45 6.04
C TYR A 296 -14.34 19.78 5.17
N ALA A 297 -15.23 20.66 5.64
CA ALA A 297 -16.49 21.00 4.97
C ALA A 297 -16.30 21.50 3.53
N ASP A 298 -15.20 22.21 3.25
CA ASP A 298 -14.84 22.70 1.91
C ASP A 298 -14.63 21.58 0.88
N MET A 299 -14.43 20.34 1.35
CA MET A 299 -14.27 19.18 0.47
C MET A 299 -15.57 18.47 0.14
N THR A 300 -16.68 18.81 0.81
CA THR A 300 -17.96 18.08 0.73
C THR A 300 -18.42 17.82 -0.70
N SER A 301 -18.38 18.84 -1.56
CA SER A 301 -18.81 18.75 -2.97
C SER A 301 -17.84 17.96 -3.87
N ARG A 302 -16.61 17.67 -3.39
CA ARG A 302 -15.54 17.04 -4.17
C ARG A 302 -15.22 15.61 -3.71
N LEU A 303 -15.80 15.15 -2.59
CA LEU A 303 -15.50 13.85 -1.99
C LEU A 303 -15.77 12.66 -2.93
N TRP A 304 -16.80 12.75 -3.79
CA TRP A 304 -17.12 11.73 -4.78
C TRP A 304 -16.01 11.54 -5.83
N LEU A 305 -15.22 12.58 -6.14
CA LEU A 305 -14.07 12.49 -7.05
C LEU A 305 -12.96 11.59 -6.45
N PHE A 306 -12.75 11.66 -5.14
CA PHE A 306 -11.80 10.79 -4.45
C PHE A 306 -12.25 9.32 -4.45
N ALA A 307 -13.56 9.08 -4.25
CA ALA A 307 -14.13 7.75 -4.39
C ALA A 307 -13.95 7.22 -5.83
N LEU A 308 -14.12 8.08 -6.84
CA LEU A 308 -13.91 7.73 -8.25
C LEU A 308 -12.43 7.38 -8.53
N ALA A 309 -11.49 8.21 -8.06
CA ALA A 309 -10.06 7.95 -8.21
C ALA A 309 -9.65 6.63 -7.53
N GLY A 310 -10.14 6.39 -6.31
CA GLY A 310 -9.90 5.14 -5.59
C GLY A 310 -10.48 3.91 -6.30
N SER A 311 -11.68 4.04 -6.88
CA SER A 311 -12.34 2.98 -7.66
C SER A 311 -11.58 2.65 -8.95
N ALA A 312 -11.10 3.67 -9.66
CA ALA A 312 -10.26 3.48 -10.85
C ALA A 312 -8.94 2.78 -10.49
N LEU A 313 -8.28 3.19 -9.40
CA LEU A 313 -7.07 2.55 -8.88
C LEU A 313 -7.33 1.09 -8.44
N ALA A 314 -8.54 0.77 -7.93
CA ALA A 314 -8.90 -0.60 -7.58
C ALA A 314 -9.00 -1.51 -8.80
N VAL A 315 -9.53 -1.01 -9.92
CA VAL A 315 -9.54 -1.73 -11.20
C VAL A 315 -8.11 -1.93 -11.71
N VAL A 316 -7.27 -0.88 -11.67
CA VAL A 316 -5.84 -1.01 -12.03
C VAL A 316 -5.16 -2.06 -11.16
N HIS A 317 -5.40 -2.06 -9.85
CA HIS A 317 -4.84 -3.05 -8.92
C HIS A 317 -5.16 -4.49 -9.33
N LEU A 318 -6.45 -4.77 -9.61
CA LEU A 318 -6.89 -6.08 -10.08
C LEU A 318 -6.18 -6.48 -11.38
N LEU A 319 -6.09 -5.55 -12.36
CA LEU A 319 -5.45 -5.80 -13.64
C LEU A 319 -3.92 -5.99 -13.53
N VAL A 320 -3.26 -5.32 -12.59
CA VAL A 320 -1.85 -5.55 -12.28
C VAL A 320 -1.62 -6.97 -11.80
N PHE A 321 -2.45 -7.47 -10.87
CA PHE A 321 -2.34 -8.87 -10.41
C PHE A 321 -2.65 -9.89 -11.51
N ASP A 322 -3.65 -9.61 -12.34
CA ASP A 322 -3.96 -10.43 -13.51
C ASP A 322 -2.79 -10.49 -14.51
N ALA A 323 -2.17 -9.34 -14.79
CA ALA A 323 -1.01 -9.27 -15.67
C ALA A 323 0.24 -9.99 -15.09
N LEU A 324 0.47 -9.84 -13.76
CA LEU A 324 1.54 -10.57 -13.08
C LEU A 324 1.32 -12.08 -13.13
N ALA A 325 0.08 -12.55 -12.95
CA ALA A 325 -0.26 -13.97 -13.06
C ALA A 325 0.00 -14.52 -14.48
N ARG A 326 -0.14 -13.68 -15.50
CA ARG A 326 0.11 -14.01 -16.91
C ARG A 326 1.52 -13.73 -17.40
N HIS A 327 2.43 -13.27 -16.52
CA HIS A 327 3.81 -12.89 -16.85
C HIS A 327 3.92 -11.78 -17.91
N ALA A 328 2.94 -10.88 -18.02
CA ALA A 328 2.93 -9.77 -18.95
C ALA A 328 3.85 -8.63 -18.45
N HIS A 329 5.06 -8.54 -19.00
CA HIS A 329 6.07 -7.58 -18.53
C HIS A 329 5.79 -6.13 -18.97
N GLY A 330 5.02 -5.93 -20.03
CA GLY A 330 4.70 -4.60 -20.58
C GLY A 330 3.94 -3.68 -19.60
N ILE A 331 3.21 -4.24 -18.62
CA ILE A 331 2.46 -3.46 -17.63
C ILE A 331 3.34 -2.53 -16.78
N VAL A 332 4.59 -2.92 -16.53
CA VAL A 332 5.54 -2.11 -15.74
C VAL A 332 5.80 -0.77 -16.41
N ILE A 333 6.02 -0.78 -17.73
CA ILE A 333 6.26 0.43 -18.51
C ILE A 333 5.02 1.34 -18.48
N LEU A 334 3.83 0.76 -18.67
CA LEU A 334 2.55 1.52 -18.62
C LEU A 334 2.33 2.17 -17.26
N LEU A 335 2.64 1.47 -16.16
CA LEU A 335 2.54 2.01 -14.81
C LEU A 335 3.51 3.19 -14.59
N TRP A 336 4.77 3.08 -15.03
CA TRP A 336 5.72 4.18 -14.92
C TRP A 336 5.38 5.36 -15.82
N LEU A 337 4.82 5.13 -17.01
CA LEU A 337 4.28 6.19 -17.85
C LEU A 337 3.09 6.90 -17.17
N ALA A 338 2.19 6.15 -16.52
CA ALA A 338 1.11 6.74 -15.75
C ALA A 338 1.64 7.61 -14.58
N VAL A 339 2.65 7.13 -13.84
CA VAL A 339 3.34 7.91 -12.80
C VAL A 339 3.94 9.20 -13.38
N ALA A 340 4.66 9.11 -14.49
CA ALA A 340 5.26 10.26 -15.16
C ALA A 340 4.18 11.26 -15.65
N THR A 341 3.06 10.77 -16.19
CA THR A 341 1.94 11.60 -16.64
C THR A 341 1.29 12.37 -15.49
N VAL A 342 1.01 11.68 -14.35
CA VAL A 342 0.47 12.35 -13.15
C VAL A 342 1.42 13.42 -12.64
N ALA A 343 2.72 13.11 -12.53
CA ALA A 343 3.72 14.08 -12.11
C ALA A 343 3.81 15.26 -13.10
N GLY A 344 3.88 14.98 -14.41
CA GLY A 344 3.92 16.00 -15.45
C GLY A 344 2.71 16.93 -15.41
N CYS A 345 1.50 16.40 -15.29
CA CYS A 345 0.28 17.22 -15.14
C CYS A 345 0.31 18.05 -13.85
N ALA A 346 0.69 17.45 -12.73
CA ALA A 346 0.70 18.12 -11.44
C ALA A 346 1.68 19.29 -11.40
N TYR A 347 2.90 19.11 -11.92
CA TYR A 347 3.95 20.13 -11.88
C TYR A 347 3.92 21.08 -13.09
N GLY A 348 3.54 20.58 -14.29
CA GLY A 348 3.51 21.35 -15.51
C GLY A 348 2.27 22.25 -15.65
N LEU A 349 1.09 21.77 -15.26
CA LEU A 349 -0.17 22.50 -15.42
C LEU A 349 -0.59 23.29 -14.17
N GLY A 350 0.14 23.16 -13.06
CA GLY A 350 -0.17 23.89 -11.83
C GLY A 350 -1.55 23.58 -11.22
N VAL A 351 -2.00 22.33 -11.35
CA VAL A 351 -3.34 21.92 -10.94
C VAL A 351 -3.57 22.07 -9.43
N GLY A 352 -4.76 22.53 -9.03
CA GLY A 352 -5.23 22.55 -7.64
C GLY A 352 -5.77 21.19 -7.17
N ILE A 353 -6.40 21.17 -5.99
CA ILE A 353 -6.97 19.94 -5.35
C ILE A 353 -7.83 19.13 -6.33
N THR A 354 -8.82 19.79 -6.96
CA THR A 354 -9.74 19.13 -7.91
C THR A 354 -9.01 18.61 -9.14
N GLY A 355 -8.08 19.40 -9.69
CA GLY A 355 -7.31 19.01 -10.86
C GLY A 355 -6.41 17.79 -10.58
N LEU A 356 -5.79 17.70 -9.41
CA LEU A 356 -4.95 16.56 -9.05
C LEU A 356 -5.77 15.27 -8.93
N VAL A 357 -6.90 15.28 -8.21
CA VAL A 357 -7.73 14.08 -8.07
C VAL A 357 -8.35 13.65 -9.39
N VAL A 358 -8.78 14.60 -10.25
CA VAL A 358 -9.26 14.30 -11.60
C VAL A 358 -8.16 13.69 -12.45
N THR A 359 -6.94 14.20 -12.37
CA THR A 359 -5.79 13.62 -13.09
C THR A 359 -5.54 12.18 -12.68
N ILE A 360 -5.55 11.87 -11.36
CA ILE A 360 -5.42 10.49 -10.87
C ILE A 360 -6.55 9.60 -11.41
N ALA A 361 -7.79 10.05 -11.33
CA ALA A 361 -8.94 9.30 -11.81
C ALA A 361 -8.85 9.04 -13.33
N ALA A 362 -8.54 10.06 -14.12
CA ALA A 362 -8.43 9.97 -15.58
C ALA A 362 -7.28 9.05 -16.01
N VAL A 363 -6.08 9.27 -15.47
CA VAL A 363 -4.89 8.44 -15.79
C VAL A 363 -5.11 6.99 -15.38
N SER A 364 -5.70 6.73 -14.21
CA SER A 364 -6.00 5.37 -13.76
C SER A 364 -7.07 4.69 -14.63
N THR A 365 -8.08 5.42 -15.06
CA THR A 365 -9.13 4.89 -15.96
C THR A 365 -8.56 4.58 -17.35
N ILE A 366 -7.75 5.49 -17.92
CA ILE A 366 -7.07 5.27 -19.21
C ILE A 366 -6.13 4.06 -19.10
N LEU A 367 -5.33 3.98 -18.04
CA LEU A 367 -4.42 2.85 -17.79
C LEU A 367 -5.20 1.53 -17.70
N ALA A 368 -6.30 1.51 -16.92
CA ALA A 368 -7.16 0.32 -16.81
C ALA A 368 -7.70 -0.12 -18.17
N THR A 369 -8.12 0.83 -19.00
CA THR A 369 -8.62 0.57 -20.34
C THR A 369 -7.53 0.00 -21.25
N ILE A 370 -6.33 0.60 -21.26
CA ILE A 370 -5.20 0.10 -22.05
C ILE A 370 -4.82 -1.33 -21.63
N VAL A 371 -4.72 -1.58 -20.32
CA VAL A 371 -4.34 -2.91 -19.80
C VAL A 371 -5.44 -3.95 -20.06
N TRP A 372 -6.71 -3.52 -20.08
CA TRP A 372 -7.83 -4.41 -20.41
C TRP A 372 -7.74 -4.94 -21.84
N PHE A 373 -7.43 -4.06 -22.80
CA PHE A 373 -7.33 -4.40 -24.22
C PHE A 373 -5.95 -4.89 -24.67
N ALA A 374 -4.96 -4.85 -23.78
CA ALA A 374 -3.61 -5.35 -24.09
C ALA A 374 -3.69 -6.86 -24.43
N PRO A 375 -3.14 -7.30 -25.59
CA PRO A 375 -3.12 -8.69 -25.97
C PRO A 375 -2.36 -9.52 -24.91
N ALA A 376 -2.87 -10.72 -24.59
CA ALA A 376 -2.10 -11.67 -23.83
C ALA A 376 -0.88 -12.03 -24.68
N GLU A 377 0.34 -11.80 -24.16
CA GLU A 377 1.55 -12.28 -24.85
C GLU A 377 1.41 -13.78 -25.06
N SER A 378 1.37 -14.21 -26.33
CA SER A 378 1.32 -15.62 -26.70
C SER A 378 2.59 -16.27 -26.15
N ARG A 379 2.42 -17.30 -25.32
CA ARG A 379 3.54 -18.18 -24.94
C ARG A 379 4.16 -18.69 -26.22
N SER A 380 5.37 -18.27 -26.56
CA SER A 380 6.20 -19.03 -27.46
C SER A 380 6.51 -20.35 -26.75
N PRO A 381 6.17 -21.51 -27.31
CA PRO A 381 6.56 -22.79 -26.74
C PRO A 381 8.10 -22.87 -26.84
N SER A 382 8.75 -22.91 -25.69
CA SER A 382 10.17 -23.26 -25.54
C SER A 382 10.28 -24.63 -24.97
#